data_baa3c52a84edfe3b5949e2c2f64b5cb3
#
_entry.id   baa3c52a84edfe3b5949e2c2f64b5cb3
#
_cell.length_a   1.000
_cell.length_b   1.000
_cell.length_c   1.000
_cell.angle_alpha   90.00
_cell.angle_beta   90.00
_cell.angle_gamma   90.00
#
_symmetry.space_group_name_H-M   'P 1'
#
loop_
_entity.id
_entity.type
_entity.pdbx_description
1 polymer ?
#
loop_
_entity_poly.entity_id
_entity_poly.type
_entity_poly.pdbx_seq_one_letter_code
_entity_poly.pdbx_strand_id
1 'polypeptide(L)'
;MVDPVDAIGKARAAVTQRAELPGMSLMEHLDELRRRIVHSAIYLGLGFAAAWVFHDRLVDFIQAPLKNDGKSLNMIHPMDGMNLAINVSLVGGAILASPFILYQVWLFIAPGLYQKERRFVVPFMAATVGLFLTGAYFGYFWVLPAAVHIMLDVFGKKFTAVISIEEYTSFFLSIILGLGISFEMPILIFFLALFGIVSPRFLWKNFRYAILLIFLVAGIICPMADAVSMCIYAIPLLALYLVGIGVAWWVHPSRRKAKAAKAAKEAAH
;
A
#
# COMPACT_ATOMS: atom_id res chain seq x y z
N MET A 1 -16.67 0.91 57.97
CA MET A 1 -16.54 2.32 57.60
C MET A 1 -15.23 2.44 56.86
N VAL A 2 -15.25 2.58 55.55
CA VAL A 2 -14.02 2.67 54.72
C VAL A 2 -13.54 4.12 54.84
N ASP A 3 -12.31 4.29 55.31
CA ASP A 3 -11.70 5.61 55.52
C ASP A 3 -11.62 6.38 54.21
N PRO A 4 -12.19 7.59 54.09
CA PRO A 4 -12.18 8.38 52.82
C PRO A 4 -10.78 8.74 52.36
N VAL A 5 -9.78 8.72 53.24
CA VAL A 5 -8.38 8.98 52.92
C VAL A 5 -7.76 7.83 52.12
N ASP A 6 -8.12 6.57 52.47
CA ASP A 6 -7.70 5.36 51.74
C ASP A 6 -8.31 5.26 50.34
N ALA A 7 -9.54 5.75 50.17
CA ALA A 7 -10.19 5.79 48.85
C ALA A 7 -9.52 6.81 47.89
N ILE A 8 -9.13 7.96 48.42
CA ILE A 8 -8.40 8.99 47.67
C ILE A 8 -6.97 8.51 47.33
N GLY A 9 -6.30 7.82 48.26
CA GLY A 9 -4.99 7.21 48.03
C GLY A 9 -5.02 6.16 46.91
N LYS A 10 -6.01 5.27 46.93
CA LYS A 10 -6.22 4.26 45.90
C LYS A 10 -6.61 4.87 44.54
N ALA A 11 -7.43 5.91 44.54
CA ALA A 11 -7.79 6.63 43.31
C ALA A 11 -6.58 7.36 42.71
N ARG A 12 -5.74 8.02 43.55
CA ARG A 12 -4.47 8.63 43.10
C ARG A 12 -3.49 7.58 42.55
N ALA A 13 -3.30 6.46 43.26
CA ALA A 13 -2.44 5.37 42.81
C ALA A 13 -2.95 4.77 41.47
N ALA A 14 -4.26 4.61 41.31
CA ALA A 14 -4.85 4.14 40.03
C ALA A 14 -4.71 5.14 38.87
N VAL A 15 -4.73 6.47 39.15
CA VAL A 15 -4.49 7.52 38.18
C VAL A 15 -3.01 7.55 37.80
N THR A 16 -2.12 7.46 38.80
CA THR A 16 -0.66 7.41 38.56
C THR A 16 -0.28 6.14 37.80
N GLN A 17 -0.84 5.02 38.13
CA GLN A 17 -0.62 3.71 37.47
C GLN A 17 -1.19 3.71 36.03
N ARG A 18 -2.25 4.47 35.73
CA ARG A 18 -2.74 4.72 34.35
C ARG A 18 -1.85 5.67 33.56
N ALA A 19 -1.21 6.63 34.24
CA ALA A 19 -0.24 7.54 33.63
C ALA A 19 1.10 6.83 33.33
N GLU A 20 1.41 5.74 34.03
CA GLU A 20 2.59 4.89 33.81
C GLU A 20 2.37 3.74 32.82
N LEU A 21 1.21 3.65 32.17
CA LEU A 21 1.10 2.81 30.97
C LEU A 21 2.06 3.40 29.95
N PRO A 22 3.00 2.61 29.36
CA PRO A 22 3.96 3.09 28.38
C PRO A 22 3.26 3.42 27.07
N GLY A 23 2.47 4.47 27.07
CA GLY A 23 2.00 5.13 25.87
C GLY A 23 3.04 6.20 25.53
N MET A 24 3.74 6.04 24.41
CA MET A 24 4.56 7.10 23.87
C MET A 24 3.78 8.41 23.89
N SER A 25 4.39 9.47 24.38
CA SER A 25 3.79 10.81 24.28
C SER A 25 3.61 11.18 22.81
N LEU A 26 2.66 12.03 22.48
CA LEU A 26 2.46 12.49 21.09
C LEU A 26 3.76 13.05 20.50
N MET A 27 4.58 13.72 21.31
CA MET A 27 5.88 14.26 20.86
C MET A 27 6.87 13.14 20.53
N GLU A 28 6.98 12.11 21.37
CA GLU A 28 7.84 10.95 21.10
C GLU A 28 7.40 10.19 19.84
N HIS A 29 6.09 10.10 19.61
CA HIS A 29 5.56 9.46 18.40
C HIS A 29 5.86 10.28 17.14
N LEU A 30 5.80 11.62 17.21
CA LEU A 30 6.19 12.51 16.12
C LEU A 30 7.71 12.46 15.85
N ASP A 31 8.53 12.38 16.89
CA ASP A 31 9.99 12.22 16.73
C ASP A 31 10.33 10.87 16.09
N GLU A 32 9.61 9.80 16.46
CA GLU A 32 9.76 8.50 15.81
C GLU A 32 9.36 8.58 14.34
N LEU A 33 8.22 9.20 14.00
CA LEU A 33 7.78 9.40 12.62
C LEU A 33 8.85 10.11 11.79
N ARG A 34 9.36 11.24 12.30
CA ARG A 34 10.45 11.99 11.66
C ARG A 34 11.65 11.11 11.38
N ARG A 35 12.09 10.34 12.38
CA ARG A 35 13.24 9.43 12.26
C ARG A 35 13.00 8.37 11.18
N ARG A 36 11.78 7.78 11.12
CA ARG A 36 11.43 6.75 10.12
C ARG A 36 11.38 7.33 8.71
N ILE A 37 10.83 8.53 8.54
CA ILE A 37 10.79 9.22 7.25
C ILE A 37 12.22 9.50 6.76
N VAL A 38 13.12 9.98 7.61
CA VAL A 38 14.51 10.26 7.24
C VAL A 38 15.23 8.96 6.81
N HIS A 39 15.06 7.85 7.55
CA HIS A 39 15.66 6.57 7.14
C HIS A 39 15.08 6.06 5.82
N SER A 40 13.78 6.18 5.61
CA SER A 40 13.13 5.80 4.34
C SER A 40 13.65 6.63 3.18
N ALA A 41 13.86 7.94 3.36
CA ALA A 41 14.44 8.82 2.34
C ALA A 41 15.90 8.44 2.03
N ILE A 42 16.69 8.05 3.04
CA ILE A 42 18.07 7.55 2.83
C ILE A 42 18.05 6.25 2.01
N TYR A 43 17.17 5.30 2.36
CA TYR A 43 17.06 4.04 1.59
C TYR A 43 16.59 4.29 0.15
N LEU A 44 15.66 5.23 -0.05
CA LEU A 44 15.23 5.63 -1.38
C LEU A 44 16.38 6.25 -2.18
N GLY A 45 17.20 7.13 -1.56
CA GLY A 45 18.38 7.73 -2.18
C GLY A 45 19.43 6.69 -2.58
N LEU A 46 19.70 5.71 -1.70
CA LEU A 46 20.61 4.61 -2.00
C LEU A 46 20.04 3.70 -3.11
N GLY A 47 18.75 3.39 -3.07
CA GLY A 47 18.07 2.65 -4.11
C GLY A 47 18.10 3.38 -5.46
N PHE A 48 17.86 4.70 -5.46
CA PHE A 48 17.99 5.54 -6.65
C PHE A 48 19.42 5.49 -7.23
N ALA A 49 20.44 5.67 -6.40
CA ALA A 49 21.84 5.62 -6.85
C ALA A 49 22.20 4.25 -7.46
N ALA A 50 21.71 3.16 -6.86
CA ALA A 50 21.90 1.81 -7.40
C ALA A 50 21.16 1.63 -8.73
N ALA A 51 19.90 2.07 -8.83
CA ALA A 51 19.10 1.97 -10.04
C ALA A 51 19.67 2.84 -11.17
N TRP A 52 20.23 4.01 -10.82
CA TRP A 52 20.87 4.92 -11.78
C TRP A 52 22.01 4.27 -12.56
N VAL A 53 22.79 3.41 -11.93
CA VAL A 53 23.88 2.68 -12.61
C VAL A 53 23.33 1.75 -13.72
N PHE A 54 22.08 1.30 -13.58
CA PHE A 54 21.44 0.37 -14.51
C PHE A 54 20.31 1.04 -15.32
N HIS A 55 20.28 2.38 -15.39
CA HIS A 55 19.16 3.11 -16.01
C HIS A 55 18.89 2.68 -17.46
N ASP A 56 19.91 2.40 -18.29
CA ASP A 56 19.72 1.94 -19.66
C ASP A 56 18.91 0.63 -19.74
N ARG A 57 19.22 -0.33 -18.85
CA ARG A 57 18.48 -1.60 -18.79
C ARG A 57 17.05 -1.40 -18.30
N LEU A 58 16.87 -0.47 -17.36
CA LEU A 58 15.53 -0.13 -16.87
C LEU A 58 14.70 0.55 -17.97
N VAL A 59 15.31 1.42 -18.74
CA VAL A 59 14.66 2.05 -19.91
C VAL A 59 14.26 0.99 -20.94
N ASP A 60 15.13 0.05 -21.26
CA ASP A 60 14.79 -1.06 -22.17
C ASP A 60 13.64 -1.91 -21.62
N PHE A 61 13.63 -2.19 -20.32
CA PHE A 61 12.58 -2.93 -19.65
C PHE A 61 11.22 -2.20 -19.74
N ILE A 62 11.21 -0.89 -19.55
CA ILE A 62 9.98 -0.08 -19.65
C ILE A 62 9.44 -0.06 -21.09
N GLN A 63 10.33 -0.01 -22.07
CA GLN A 63 9.95 0.03 -23.50
C GLN A 63 9.51 -1.35 -24.01
N ALA A 64 9.86 -2.45 -23.34
CA ALA A 64 9.61 -3.81 -23.83
C ALA A 64 8.14 -4.07 -24.21
N PRO A 65 7.12 -3.67 -23.44
CA PRO A 65 5.72 -3.87 -23.83
C PRO A 65 5.34 -3.18 -25.14
N LEU A 66 5.88 -1.99 -25.42
CA LEU A 66 5.63 -1.25 -26.67
C LEU A 66 6.40 -1.82 -27.86
N LYS A 67 7.66 -2.19 -27.64
CA LYS A 67 8.51 -2.81 -28.70
C LYS A 67 7.92 -4.12 -29.19
N ASN A 68 7.31 -4.91 -28.32
CA ASN A 68 6.64 -6.16 -28.69
C ASN A 68 5.44 -5.94 -29.62
N ASP A 69 4.77 -4.77 -29.51
CA ASP A 69 3.68 -4.36 -30.40
C ASP A 69 4.15 -3.57 -31.61
N GLY A 70 5.46 -3.52 -31.88
CA GLY A 70 6.05 -2.78 -33.00
C GLY A 70 5.93 -1.25 -32.89
N LYS A 71 5.70 -0.73 -31.69
CA LYS A 71 5.55 0.70 -31.39
C LYS A 71 6.84 1.24 -30.76
N SER A 72 7.12 2.54 -30.99
CA SER A 72 8.31 3.22 -30.44
C SER A 72 7.92 4.47 -29.68
N LEU A 73 8.74 4.81 -28.68
CA LEU A 73 8.64 6.08 -27.98
C LEU A 73 9.31 7.19 -28.79
N ASN A 74 8.70 8.35 -28.80
CA ASN A 74 9.20 9.52 -29.51
C ASN A 74 9.57 10.63 -28.52
N MET A 75 10.75 11.23 -28.71
CA MET A 75 11.12 12.45 -28.00
C MET A 75 10.37 13.64 -28.60
N ILE A 76 9.62 14.34 -27.76
CA ILE A 76 8.92 15.57 -28.15
C ILE A 76 9.71 16.77 -27.65
N HIS A 77 10.30 16.66 -26.45
CA HIS A 77 11.11 17.73 -25.85
C HIS A 77 12.55 17.27 -25.65
N PRO A 78 13.55 18.18 -25.76
CA PRO A 78 14.96 17.83 -25.61
C PRO A 78 15.32 17.18 -24.25
N MET A 79 14.55 17.45 -23.20
CA MET A 79 14.78 16.94 -21.84
C MET A 79 14.12 15.58 -21.57
N ASP A 80 13.31 15.05 -22.50
CA ASP A 80 12.54 13.81 -22.29
C ASP A 80 13.44 12.62 -21.93
N GLY A 81 14.58 12.48 -22.60
CA GLY A 81 15.52 11.40 -22.32
C GLY A 81 16.11 11.46 -20.92
N MET A 82 16.46 12.65 -20.43
CA MET A 82 16.98 12.84 -19.08
C MET A 82 15.89 12.59 -18.03
N ASN A 83 14.70 13.13 -18.24
CA ASN A 83 13.55 12.93 -17.37
C ASN A 83 13.17 11.44 -17.27
N LEU A 84 13.21 10.73 -18.42
CA LEU A 84 13.01 9.28 -18.44
C LEU A 84 14.02 8.57 -17.55
N ALA A 85 15.33 8.84 -17.72
CA ALA A 85 16.38 8.19 -16.94
C ALA A 85 16.23 8.46 -15.43
N ILE A 86 15.90 9.70 -15.04
CA ILE A 86 15.66 10.08 -13.63
C ILE A 86 14.44 9.34 -13.07
N ASN A 87 13.31 9.43 -13.76
CA ASN A 87 12.05 8.85 -13.30
C ASN A 87 12.13 7.33 -13.17
N VAL A 88 12.70 6.67 -14.18
CA VAL A 88 12.89 5.21 -14.18
C VAL A 88 13.81 4.77 -13.06
N SER A 89 14.90 5.51 -12.82
CA SER A 89 15.82 5.23 -11.72
C SER A 89 15.18 5.49 -10.36
N LEU A 90 14.32 6.49 -10.24
CA LEU A 90 13.60 6.78 -8.99
C LEU A 90 12.65 5.63 -8.64
N VAL A 91 11.87 5.14 -9.62
CA VAL A 91 10.93 4.05 -9.38
C VAL A 91 11.65 2.71 -9.22
N GLY A 92 12.64 2.41 -10.05
CA GLY A 92 13.50 1.24 -9.86
C GLY A 92 14.15 1.25 -8.48
N GLY A 93 14.64 2.41 -8.04
CA GLY A 93 15.18 2.65 -6.71
C GLY A 93 14.14 2.45 -5.60
N ALA A 94 12.92 2.93 -5.79
CA ALA A 94 11.82 2.74 -4.84
C ALA A 94 11.46 1.25 -4.70
N ILE A 95 11.42 0.50 -5.80
CA ILE A 95 11.17 -0.95 -5.78
C ILE A 95 12.30 -1.68 -5.06
N LEU A 96 13.57 -1.34 -5.35
CA LEU A 96 14.72 -1.93 -4.65
C LEU A 96 14.74 -1.58 -3.16
N ALA A 97 14.38 -0.35 -2.81
CA ALA A 97 14.33 0.12 -1.43
C ALA A 97 13.06 -0.31 -0.69
N SER A 98 12.03 -0.82 -1.38
CA SER A 98 10.73 -1.16 -0.79
C SER A 98 10.81 -2.06 0.45
N PRO A 99 11.66 -3.12 0.52
CA PRO A 99 11.78 -3.93 1.73
C PRO A 99 12.22 -3.11 2.95
N PHE A 100 13.15 -2.18 2.75
CA PHE A 100 13.68 -1.33 3.81
C PHE A 100 12.70 -0.21 4.20
N ILE A 101 12.02 0.39 3.22
CA ILE A 101 11.00 1.42 3.45
C ILE A 101 9.82 0.80 4.21
N LEU A 102 9.30 -0.33 3.74
CA LEU A 102 8.20 -1.04 4.39
C LEU A 102 8.58 -1.50 5.80
N TYR A 103 9.85 -1.89 6.03
CA TYR A 103 10.36 -2.17 7.37
C TYR A 103 10.29 -0.93 8.29
N GLN A 104 10.63 0.26 7.79
CA GLN A 104 10.49 1.49 8.60
C GLN A 104 9.02 1.79 8.93
N VAL A 105 8.10 1.57 7.98
CA VAL A 105 6.66 1.69 8.22
C VAL A 105 6.21 0.72 9.31
N TRP A 106 6.67 -0.54 9.26
CA TRP A 106 6.37 -1.54 10.28
C TRP A 106 6.92 -1.18 11.64
N LEU A 107 8.13 -0.66 11.73
CA LEU A 107 8.73 -0.20 12.98
C LEU A 107 7.96 0.97 13.60
N PHE A 108 7.34 1.83 12.78
CA PHE A 108 6.47 2.90 13.25
C PHE A 108 5.14 2.40 13.80
N ILE A 109 4.58 1.34 13.22
CA ILE A 109 3.32 0.72 13.66
C ILE A 109 3.52 -0.21 14.86
N ALA A 110 4.69 -0.85 14.97
CA ALA A 110 5.00 -1.87 15.96
C ALA A 110 4.81 -1.46 17.43
N PRO A 111 5.09 -0.24 17.89
CA PRO A 111 4.81 0.20 19.26
C PRO A 111 3.34 0.12 19.65
N GLY A 112 2.44 0.26 18.68
CA GLY A 112 0.99 0.12 18.89
C GLY A 112 0.50 -1.33 19.03
N LEU A 113 1.36 -2.33 18.79
CA LEU A 113 1.00 -3.75 18.90
C LEU A 113 1.23 -4.28 20.33
N TYR A 114 0.31 -5.13 20.80
CA TYR A 114 0.51 -5.86 22.07
C TYR A 114 1.77 -6.74 22.01
N GLN A 115 2.46 -6.91 23.14
CA GLN A 115 3.71 -7.70 23.22
C GLN A 115 3.58 -9.12 22.64
N LYS A 116 2.39 -9.72 22.72
CA LYS A 116 2.10 -11.05 22.18
C LYS A 116 2.04 -11.09 20.65
N GLU A 117 1.86 -9.94 20.00
CA GLU A 117 1.71 -9.82 18.55
C GLU A 117 3.03 -9.48 17.84
N ARG A 118 4.05 -9.03 18.59
CA ARG A 118 5.39 -8.73 18.05
C ARG A 118 6.04 -9.89 17.31
N ARG A 119 5.74 -11.13 17.67
CA ARG A 119 6.28 -12.32 16.98
C ARG A 119 5.82 -12.44 15.51
N PHE A 120 4.74 -11.76 15.16
CA PHE A 120 4.21 -11.77 13.80
C PHE A 120 4.74 -10.66 12.91
N VAL A 121 5.57 -9.75 13.44
CA VAL A 121 6.13 -8.62 12.68
C VAL A 121 6.93 -9.11 11.47
N VAL A 122 7.81 -10.10 11.65
CA VAL A 122 8.64 -10.62 10.55
C VAL A 122 7.81 -11.27 9.44
N PRO A 123 6.88 -12.22 9.71
CA PRO A 123 6.02 -12.78 8.66
C PRO A 123 5.11 -11.73 8.00
N PHE A 124 4.63 -10.73 8.74
CA PHE A 124 3.85 -9.66 8.14
C PHE A 124 4.68 -8.74 7.26
N MET A 125 5.89 -8.40 7.68
CA MET A 125 6.83 -7.64 6.86
C MET A 125 7.13 -8.36 5.54
N ALA A 126 7.39 -9.67 5.59
CA ALA A 126 7.60 -10.47 4.39
C ALA A 126 6.35 -10.49 3.48
N ALA A 127 5.15 -10.57 4.08
CA ALA A 127 3.88 -10.52 3.34
C ALA A 127 3.66 -9.15 2.68
N THR A 128 3.95 -8.05 3.39
CA THR A 128 3.86 -6.67 2.87
C THR A 128 4.80 -6.50 1.68
N VAL A 129 6.10 -6.81 1.83
CA VAL A 129 7.06 -6.75 0.72
C VAL A 129 6.61 -7.62 -0.46
N GLY A 130 6.15 -8.85 -0.17
CA GLY A 130 5.64 -9.78 -1.18
C GLY A 130 4.43 -9.22 -1.93
N LEU A 131 3.47 -8.62 -1.22
CA LEU A 131 2.28 -8.00 -1.83
C LEU A 131 2.64 -6.79 -2.68
N PHE A 132 3.51 -5.90 -2.18
CA PHE A 132 3.99 -4.76 -2.96
C PHE A 132 4.64 -5.19 -4.28
N LEU A 133 5.58 -6.14 -4.22
CA LEU A 133 6.24 -6.67 -5.41
C LEU A 133 5.27 -7.40 -6.34
N THR A 134 4.31 -8.14 -5.79
CA THR A 134 3.24 -8.79 -6.57
C THR A 134 2.36 -7.76 -7.26
N GLY A 135 2.04 -6.65 -6.59
CA GLY A 135 1.29 -5.52 -7.16
C GLY A 135 2.03 -4.86 -8.32
N ALA A 136 3.32 -4.58 -8.14
CA ALA A 136 4.17 -4.04 -9.19
C ALA A 136 4.29 -5.00 -10.39
N TYR A 137 4.49 -6.30 -10.12
CA TYR A 137 4.53 -7.36 -11.13
C TYR A 137 3.20 -7.46 -11.89
N PHE A 138 2.07 -7.49 -11.17
CA PHE A 138 0.73 -7.51 -11.77
C PHE A 138 0.49 -6.28 -12.65
N GLY A 139 0.92 -5.11 -12.17
CA GLY A 139 0.88 -3.87 -12.93
C GLY A 139 1.61 -3.96 -14.26
N TYR A 140 2.84 -4.48 -14.25
CA TYR A 140 3.68 -4.58 -15.42
C TYR A 140 3.18 -5.62 -16.44
N PHE A 141 2.85 -6.83 -16.00
CA PHE A 141 2.54 -7.93 -16.91
C PHE A 141 1.08 -8.01 -17.36
N TRP A 142 0.15 -7.41 -16.59
CA TRP A 142 -1.28 -7.54 -16.85
C TRP A 142 -1.96 -6.19 -17.11
N VAL A 143 -1.81 -5.23 -16.20
CA VAL A 143 -2.58 -3.98 -16.28
C VAL A 143 -2.02 -3.07 -17.36
N LEU A 144 -0.70 -2.89 -17.41
CA LEU A 144 -0.06 -2.03 -18.41
C LEU A 144 -0.30 -2.47 -19.85
N PRO A 145 -0.08 -3.76 -20.24
CA PRO A 145 -0.38 -4.20 -21.60
C PRO A 145 -1.87 -4.06 -21.95
N ALA A 146 -2.77 -4.42 -21.02
CA ALA A 146 -4.20 -4.27 -21.23
C ALA A 146 -4.60 -2.80 -21.45
N ALA A 147 -4.05 -1.87 -20.67
CA ALA A 147 -4.31 -0.46 -20.80
C ALA A 147 -3.79 0.08 -22.15
N VAL A 148 -2.54 -0.22 -22.50
CA VAL A 148 -1.93 0.18 -23.78
C VAL A 148 -2.73 -0.37 -24.96
N HIS A 149 -3.11 -1.64 -24.93
CA HIS A 149 -3.94 -2.26 -25.97
C HIS A 149 -5.30 -1.56 -26.12
N ILE A 150 -6.00 -1.29 -25.02
CA ILE A 150 -7.30 -0.61 -25.08
C ILE A 150 -7.15 0.81 -25.65
N MET A 151 -6.15 1.55 -25.20
CA MET A 151 -5.95 2.95 -25.64
C MET A 151 -5.53 3.04 -27.11
N LEU A 152 -4.60 2.20 -27.55
CA LEU A 152 -4.03 2.32 -28.88
C LEU A 152 -4.78 1.49 -29.94
N ASP A 153 -5.19 0.27 -29.59
CA ASP A 153 -5.74 -0.64 -30.58
C ASP A 153 -7.28 -0.65 -30.61
N VAL A 154 -7.94 -0.22 -29.53
CA VAL A 154 -9.41 -0.07 -29.52
C VAL A 154 -9.83 1.35 -29.87
N PHE A 155 -9.32 2.34 -29.14
CA PHE A 155 -9.69 3.74 -29.36
C PHE A 155 -8.81 4.45 -30.37
N GLY A 156 -7.51 4.12 -30.45
CA GLY A 156 -6.54 4.73 -31.35
C GLY A 156 -6.50 4.13 -32.76
N LYS A 157 -7.26 3.08 -33.06
CA LYS A 157 -7.19 2.30 -34.32
C LYS A 157 -7.24 3.10 -35.61
N LYS A 158 -7.90 4.26 -35.59
CA LYS A 158 -8.06 5.13 -36.77
C LYS A 158 -6.95 6.17 -36.92
N PHE A 159 -6.02 6.24 -35.98
CA PHE A 159 -4.99 7.26 -35.91
C PHE A 159 -3.60 6.66 -35.94
N THR A 160 -2.63 7.43 -36.46
CA THR A 160 -1.22 7.09 -36.31
C THR A 160 -0.77 7.56 -34.93
N ALA A 161 -0.54 6.62 -34.01
CA ALA A 161 -0.14 6.96 -32.65
C ALA A 161 1.32 7.44 -32.61
N VAL A 162 1.54 8.65 -32.12
CA VAL A 162 2.87 9.17 -31.74
C VAL A 162 2.92 9.14 -30.22
N ILE A 163 3.64 8.17 -29.65
CA ILE A 163 3.68 7.94 -28.21
C ILE A 163 4.82 8.79 -27.63
N SER A 164 4.48 9.75 -26.77
CA SER A 164 5.45 10.57 -26.05
C SER A 164 6.17 9.78 -24.97
N ILE A 165 7.49 9.97 -24.84
CA ILE A 165 8.30 9.42 -23.75
C ILE A 165 7.75 9.84 -22.40
N GLU A 166 7.43 11.12 -22.20
CA GLU A 166 6.99 11.69 -20.94
C GLU A 166 5.64 11.10 -20.51
N GLU A 167 4.65 11.09 -21.41
CA GLU A 167 3.31 10.58 -21.10
C GLU A 167 3.32 9.08 -20.79
N TYR A 168 4.01 8.29 -21.62
CA TYR A 168 4.12 6.86 -21.42
C TYR A 168 4.85 6.53 -20.11
N THR A 169 5.95 7.23 -19.81
CA THR A 169 6.72 7.02 -18.59
C THR A 169 5.87 7.35 -17.37
N SER A 170 5.20 8.49 -17.34
CA SER A 170 4.32 8.89 -16.24
C SER A 170 3.19 7.87 -16.02
N PHE A 171 2.59 7.39 -17.12
CA PHE A 171 1.55 6.36 -17.09
C PHE A 171 2.10 5.04 -16.53
N PHE A 172 3.24 4.58 -17.04
CA PHE A 172 3.93 3.37 -16.59
C PHE A 172 4.22 3.42 -15.08
N LEU A 173 4.85 4.50 -14.62
CA LEU A 173 5.26 4.66 -13.22
C LEU A 173 4.05 4.71 -12.29
N SER A 174 2.99 5.39 -12.71
CA SER A 174 1.73 5.46 -11.96
C SER A 174 1.10 4.08 -11.82
N ILE A 175 1.10 3.25 -12.87
CA ILE A 175 0.62 1.87 -12.80
C ILE A 175 1.44 1.04 -11.82
N ILE A 176 2.75 1.03 -11.96
CA ILE A 176 3.62 0.15 -11.18
C ILE A 176 3.59 0.52 -9.70
N LEU A 177 3.81 1.80 -9.37
CA LEU A 177 3.80 2.26 -7.98
C LEU A 177 2.38 2.28 -7.39
N GLY A 178 1.41 2.74 -8.18
CA GLY A 178 0.02 2.81 -7.74
C GLY A 178 -0.54 1.43 -7.37
N LEU A 179 -0.32 0.42 -8.21
CA LEU A 179 -0.73 -0.95 -7.89
C LEU A 179 0.14 -1.57 -6.80
N GLY A 180 1.47 -1.35 -6.81
CA GLY A 180 2.34 -1.78 -5.72
C GLY A 180 1.81 -1.34 -4.35
N ILE A 181 1.52 -0.05 -4.19
CA ILE A 181 0.97 0.51 -2.96
C ILE A 181 -0.46 0.01 -2.69
N SER A 182 -1.28 -0.13 -3.74
CA SER A 182 -2.67 -0.58 -3.59
C SER A 182 -2.77 -2.03 -3.11
N PHE A 183 -1.79 -2.87 -3.43
CA PHE A 183 -1.72 -4.25 -2.94
C PHE A 183 -1.46 -4.34 -1.42
N GLU A 184 -1.06 -3.24 -0.78
CA GLU A 184 -1.00 -3.14 0.69
C GLU A 184 -2.40 -3.05 1.34
N MET A 185 -3.45 -2.72 0.57
CA MET A 185 -4.81 -2.54 1.09
C MET A 185 -5.33 -3.76 1.89
N PRO A 186 -5.17 -5.02 1.47
CA PRO A 186 -5.62 -6.18 2.24
C PRO A 186 -4.93 -6.30 3.60
N ILE A 187 -3.63 -5.97 3.68
CA ILE A 187 -2.88 -5.98 4.96
C ILE A 187 -3.33 -4.81 5.85
N LEU A 188 -3.52 -3.62 5.28
CA LEU A 188 -4.06 -2.48 6.02
C LEU A 188 -5.43 -2.82 6.64
N ILE A 189 -6.34 -3.39 5.84
CA ILE A 189 -7.66 -3.84 6.33
C ILE A 189 -7.53 -4.93 7.38
N PHE A 190 -6.58 -5.86 7.22
CA PHE A 190 -6.27 -6.90 8.20
C PHE A 190 -5.96 -6.28 9.57
N PHE A 191 -5.07 -5.28 9.64
CA PHE A 191 -4.71 -4.64 10.90
C PHE A 191 -5.86 -3.84 11.50
N LEU A 192 -6.57 -3.07 10.69
CA LEU A 192 -7.75 -2.34 11.15
C LEU A 192 -8.81 -3.28 11.73
N ALA A 193 -8.99 -4.46 11.14
CA ALA A 193 -9.90 -5.47 11.63
C ALA A 193 -9.36 -6.19 12.87
N LEU A 194 -8.05 -6.46 12.97
CA LEU A 194 -7.39 -7.06 14.11
C LEU A 194 -7.52 -6.19 15.37
N PHE A 195 -7.31 -4.87 15.21
CA PHE A 195 -7.48 -3.90 16.29
C PHE A 195 -8.95 -3.60 16.61
N GLY A 196 -9.88 -4.15 15.81
CA GLY A 196 -11.31 -3.93 16.03
C GLY A 196 -11.79 -2.53 15.64
N ILE A 197 -10.95 -1.74 14.93
CA ILE A 197 -11.30 -0.41 14.43
C ILE A 197 -12.37 -0.53 13.35
N VAL A 198 -12.22 -1.53 12.46
CA VAL A 198 -13.14 -1.78 11.35
C VAL A 198 -13.69 -3.20 11.43
N SER A 199 -15.02 -3.35 11.30
CA SER A 199 -15.65 -4.67 11.25
C SER A 199 -15.94 -5.08 9.79
N PRO A 200 -15.95 -6.39 9.47
CA PRO A 200 -16.29 -6.86 8.12
C PRO A 200 -17.70 -6.42 7.67
N ARG A 201 -18.64 -6.36 8.64
CA ARG A 201 -20.00 -5.87 8.38
C ARG A 201 -20.02 -4.37 8.01
N PHE A 202 -19.17 -3.58 8.65
CA PHE A 202 -19.00 -2.16 8.34
C PHE A 202 -18.47 -1.96 6.92
N LEU A 203 -17.42 -2.70 6.54
CA LEU A 203 -16.84 -2.66 5.20
C LEU A 203 -17.89 -3.03 4.14
N TRP A 204 -18.63 -4.11 4.37
CA TRP A 204 -19.68 -4.54 3.43
C TRP A 204 -20.83 -3.55 3.32
N LYS A 205 -21.31 -3.02 4.46
CA LYS A 205 -22.40 -2.03 4.47
C LYS A 205 -22.03 -0.73 3.73
N ASN A 206 -20.74 -0.35 3.84
CA ASN A 206 -20.21 0.88 3.23
C ASN A 206 -19.55 0.64 1.86
N PHE A 207 -19.81 -0.49 1.20
CA PHE A 207 -19.20 -0.85 -0.08
C PHE A 207 -19.38 0.23 -1.15
N ARG A 208 -20.54 0.88 -1.21
CA ARG A 208 -20.81 1.99 -2.14
C ARG A 208 -19.85 3.18 -1.96
N TYR A 209 -19.46 3.49 -0.73
CA TYR A 209 -18.50 4.57 -0.45
C TYR A 209 -17.07 4.13 -0.77
N ALA A 210 -16.78 2.84 -0.58
CA ALA A 210 -15.50 2.27 -0.98
C ALA A 210 -15.31 2.34 -2.51
N ILE A 211 -16.33 2.04 -3.30
CA ILE A 211 -16.29 2.22 -4.76
C ILE A 211 -15.95 3.67 -5.10
N LEU A 212 -16.66 4.63 -4.50
CA LEU A 212 -16.42 6.06 -4.76
C LEU A 212 -14.99 6.46 -4.40
N LEU A 213 -14.49 6.01 -3.24
CA LEU A 213 -13.12 6.28 -2.80
C LEU A 213 -12.09 5.63 -3.74
N ILE A 214 -12.34 4.41 -4.19
CA ILE A 214 -11.47 3.70 -5.13
C ILE A 214 -11.38 4.45 -6.47
N PHE A 215 -12.50 4.92 -7.01
CA PHE A 215 -12.49 5.74 -8.22
C PHE A 215 -11.79 7.09 -8.03
N LEU A 216 -11.96 7.71 -6.85
CA LEU A 216 -11.23 8.93 -6.50
C LEU A 216 -9.72 8.69 -6.47
N VAL A 217 -9.28 7.61 -5.80
CA VAL A 217 -7.87 7.21 -5.74
C VAL A 217 -7.33 6.86 -7.13
N ALA A 218 -8.10 6.10 -7.92
CA ALA A 218 -7.75 5.79 -9.30
C ALA A 218 -7.57 7.06 -10.15
N GLY A 219 -8.45 8.07 -9.98
CA GLY A 219 -8.34 9.35 -10.68
C GLY A 219 -7.15 10.21 -10.25
N ILE A 220 -6.69 10.08 -9.00
CA ILE A 220 -5.48 10.78 -8.51
C ILE A 220 -4.22 10.09 -9.02
N ILE A 221 -4.20 8.75 -9.03
CA ILE A 221 -3.03 7.95 -9.44
C ILE A 221 -2.88 8.00 -10.97
N CYS A 222 -3.98 7.99 -11.72
CA CYS A 222 -3.95 7.97 -13.17
C CYS A 222 -3.58 9.36 -13.73
N PRO A 223 -2.43 9.51 -14.41
CA PRO A 223 -2.00 10.81 -14.95
C PRO A 223 -2.88 11.29 -16.10
N MET A 224 -3.51 10.36 -16.81
CA MET A 224 -4.51 10.63 -17.83
C MET A 224 -5.89 10.52 -17.16
N ALA A 225 -6.52 11.63 -16.79
CA ALA A 225 -7.83 11.65 -16.12
C ALA A 225 -8.99 11.23 -17.05
N ASP A 226 -8.80 10.15 -17.83
CA ASP A 226 -9.80 9.54 -18.70
C ASP A 226 -10.56 8.39 -18.00
N ALA A 227 -11.83 8.26 -18.34
CA ALA A 227 -12.71 7.28 -17.70
C ALA A 227 -12.27 5.83 -17.92
N VAL A 228 -11.61 5.53 -19.05
CA VAL A 228 -11.18 4.16 -19.39
C VAL A 228 -10.01 3.74 -18.51
N SER A 229 -8.97 4.57 -18.43
CA SER A 229 -7.81 4.32 -17.56
C SER A 229 -8.23 4.23 -16.09
N MET A 230 -9.14 5.10 -15.64
CA MET A 230 -9.69 5.02 -14.28
C MET A 230 -10.39 3.68 -14.02
N CYS A 231 -11.19 3.17 -14.99
CA CYS A 231 -11.84 1.86 -14.86
C CYS A 231 -10.82 0.72 -14.80
N ILE A 232 -9.79 0.75 -15.66
CA ILE A 232 -8.73 -0.28 -15.68
C ILE A 232 -8.01 -0.35 -14.32
N TYR A 233 -7.80 0.79 -13.68
CA TYR A 233 -7.23 0.86 -12.33
C TYR A 233 -8.21 0.42 -11.24
N ALA A 234 -9.47 0.87 -11.34
CA ALA A 234 -10.46 0.62 -10.30
C ALA A 234 -10.80 -0.87 -10.16
N ILE A 235 -10.79 -1.65 -11.24
CA ILE A 235 -11.12 -3.09 -11.22
C ILE A 235 -10.19 -3.87 -10.28
N PRO A 236 -8.85 -3.83 -10.42
CA PRO A 236 -7.95 -4.48 -9.47
C PRO A 236 -8.11 -3.99 -8.03
N LEU A 237 -8.31 -2.68 -7.83
CA LEU A 237 -8.50 -2.11 -6.50
C LEU A 237 -9.77 -2.62 -5.83
N LEU A 238 -10.86 -2.74 -6.59
CA LEU A 238 -12.12 -3.33 -6.11
C LEU A 238 -11.93 -4.80 -5.71
N ALA A 239 -11.19 -5.57 -6.53
CA ALA A 239 -10.88 -6.96 -6.21
C ALA A 239 -10.06 -7.06 -4.91
N LEU A 240 -9.05 -6.20 -4.72
CA LEU A 240 -8.25 -6.14 -3.49
C LEU A 240 -9.08 -5.74 -2.27
N TYR A 241 -10.02 -4.81 -2.43
CA TYR A 241 -10.96 -4.46 -1.37
C TYR A 241 -11.83 -5.65 -0.95
N LEU A 242 -12.35 -6.41 -1.91
CA LEU A 242 -13.13 -7.63 -1.62
C LEU A 242 -12.28 -8.69 -0.92
N VAL A 243 -11.02 -8.88 -1.36
CA VAL A 243 -10.05 -9.74 -0.65
C VAL A 243 -9.84 -9.23 0.77
N GLY A 244 -9.68 -7.92 0.98
CA GLY A 244 -9.56 -7.29 2.29
C GLY A 244 -10.76 -7.55 3.20
N ILE A 245 -11.99 -7.50 2.68
CA ILE A 245 -13.20 -7.88 3.42
C ILE A 245 -13.12 -9.36 3.84
N GLY A 246 -12.72 -10.25 2.93
CA GLY A 246 -12.54 -11.68 3.21
C GLY A 246 -11.53 -11.91 4.34
N VAL A 247 -10.40 -11.21 4.30
CA VAL A 247 -9.35 -11.24 5.34
C VAL A 247 -9.90 -10.71 6.66
N ALA A 248 -10.62 -9.59 6.66
CA ALA A 248 -11.26 -9.04 7.85
C ALA A 248 -12.26 -10.02 8.49
N TRP A 249 -13.02 -10.76 7.68
CA TRP A 249 -13.94 -11.80 8.15
C TRP A 249 -13.21 -12.92 8.89
N TRP A 250 -12.00 -13.24 8.47
CA TRP A 250 -11.21 -14.32 9.06
C TRP A 250 -10.60 -13.93 10.40
N VAL A 251 -10.24 -12.66 10.58
CA VAL A 251 -9.41 -12.17 11.71
C VAL A 251 -10.22 -11.49 12.81
N HIS A 252 -11.39 -10.95 12.50
CA HIS A 252 -12.14 -10.10 13.42
C HIS A 252 -12.45 -10.79 14.77
N PRO A 253 -12.21 -10.11 15.93
CA PRO A 253 -12.32 -10.68 17.28
C PRO A 253 -13.68 -11.27 17.62
N SER A 254 -14.77 -10.81 17.02
CA SER A 254 -16.11 -11.36 17.25
C SER A 254 -16.23 -12.86 16.91
N ARG A 255 -15.50 -13.31 15.87
CA ARG A 255 -15.44 -14.74 15.52
C ARG A 255 -14.67 -15.56 16.54
N ARG A 256 -13.58 -15.01 17.10
CA ARG A 256 -12.81 -15.69 18.16
C ARG A 256 -13.66 -15.88 19.41
N LYS A 257 -14.43 -14.84 19.81
CA LYS A 257 -15.37 -14.92 20.95
C LYS A 257 -16.51 -15.89 20.68
N ALA A 258 -17.09 -15.90 19.48
CA ALA A 258 -18.15 -16.82 19.10
C ALA A 258 -17.66 -18.29 19.06
N LYS A 259 -16.45 -18.53 18.54
CA LYS A 259 -15.83 -19.86 18.50
C LYS A 259 -15.45 -20.37 19.87
N ALA A 260 -14.94 -19.51 20.76
CA ALA A 260 -14.66 -19.83 22.16
C ALA A 260 -15.93 -20.11 22.96
N ALA A 261 -17.00 -19.33 22.73
CA ALA A 261 -18.30 -19.57 23.40
C ALA A 261 -18.96 -20.88 22.93
N LYS A 262 -18.78 -21.25 21.64
CA LYS A 262 -19.27 -22.52 21.11
C LYS A 262 -18.49 -23.71 21.65
N ALA A 263 -17.16 -23.64 21.72
CA ALA A 263 -16.31 -24.66 22.31
C ALA A 263 -16.56 -24.85 23.80
N ALA A 264 -16.81 -23.75 24.54
CA ALA A 264 -17.17 -23.83 25.96
C ALA A 264 -18.55 -24.49 26.20
N LYS A 265 -19.49 -24.31 25.27
CA LYS A 265 -20.80 -25.01 25.33
C LYS A 265 -20.68 -26.50 24.99
N GLU A 266 -19.86 -26.86 24.02
CA GLU A 266 -19.59 -28.25 23.62
C GLU A 266 -18.81 -29.04 24.70
N ALA A 267 -17.97 -28.34 25.49
CA ALA A 267 -17.25 -28.95 26.62
C ALA A 267 -18.10 -29.08 27.91
N ALA A 268 -19.26 -28.44 27.96
CA ALA A 268 -20.20 -28.50 29.11
C ALA A 268 -21.35 -29.52 28.93
N HIS A 269 -21.39 -30.19 27.76
CA HIS A 269 -22.25 -31.33 27.42
C HIS A 269 -21.43 -32.61 27.37
#